data_3914eb31456d6939f3d6c6930ae0539c
#
_entry.id   3914eb31456d6939f3d6c6930ae0539c
#
_cell.length_a   1.000
_cell.length_b   1.000
_cell.length_c   1.000
_cell.angle_alpha   90.00
_cell.angle_beta   90.00
_cell.angle_gamma   90.00
#
_symmetry.space_group_name_H-M   'P 1'
#
loop_
_entity.id
_entity.type
_entity.pdbx_description
1 polymer ?
#
loop_
_entity_poly.entity_id
_entity_poly.type
_entity_poly.pdbx_seq_one_letter_code
_entity_poly.pdbx_strand_id
1 'polypeptide(L)'
;MKKEFHHIGIPTQAQQPNEIHLAPSKLFITDATQHEHRIEWLRFEPGCPMPELLQKVAHVAYTVDSLDEALAGRQVIVQPFAPMDGLRVAFIDDGGAPVEFLEFKK
;
A
#
# COMPACT_ATOMS: atom_id res chain seq x y z
N MET A 1 -2.01 -20.41 -1.36
CA MET A 1 -1.81 -19.12 -0.68
C MET A 1 -3.15 -18.50 -0.37
N LYS A 2 -3.34 -18.05 0.86
CA LYS A 2 -4.54 -17.30 1.25
C LYS A 2 -4.38 -15.83 0.93
N LYS A 3 -5.44 -15.24 0.40
CA LYS A 3 -5.48 -13.83 0.06
C LYS A 3 -6.84 -13.26 0.44
N GLU A 4 -6.85 -12.19 1.25
CA GLU A 4 -8.08 -11.54 1.69
C GLU A 4 -8.01 -10.04 1.41
N PHE A 5 -9.11 -9.46 0.94
CA PHE A 5 -9.18 -8.03 0.72
C PHE A 5 -8.93 -7.28 2.02
N HIS A 6 -8.07 -6.27 1.97
CA HIS A 6 -7.77 -5.43 3.14
C HIS A 6 -8.27 -4.01 2.95
N HIS A 7 -7.89 -3.36 1.85
CA HIS A 7 -8.31 -1.98 1.61
C HIS A 7 -8.13 -1.56 0.16
N ILE A 8 -8.66 -0.38 -0.14
CA ILE A 8 -8.36 0.36 -1.36
C ILE A 8 -7.56 1.61 -0.98
N GLY A 9 -6.43 1.81 -1.65
CA GLY A 9 -5.62 3.00 -1.47
C GLY A 9 -5.91 4.00 -2.58
N ILE A 10 -6.25 5.24 -2.21
CA ILE A 10 -6.62 6.28 -3.17
C ILE A 10 -5.71 7.49 -2.98
N PRO A 11 -4.93 7.86 -4.02
CA PRO A 11 -4.13 9.08 -3.97
C PRO A 11 -5.03 10.32 -3.86
N THR A 12 -4.60 11.28 -3.04
CA THR A 12 -5.30 12.55 -2.90
C THR A 12 -4.30 13.66 -2.66
N GLN A 13 -4.67 14.89 -3.01
CA GLN A 13 -3.90 16.08 -2.66
C GLN A 13 -4.50 16.81 -1.45
N ALA A 14 -5.69 16.40 -1.03
CA ALA A 14 -6.40 17.02 0.07
C ALA A 14 -5.99 16.40 1.40
N GLN A 15 -5.65 17.23 2.38
CA GLN A 15 -5.36 16.77 3.73
C GLN A 15 -6.58 16.09 4.34
N GLN A 16 -6.39 14.91 4.90
CA GLN A 16 -7.46 14.13 5.52
C GLN A 16 -7.37 14.22 7.06
N PRO A 17 -8.50 14.03 7.76
CA PRO A 17 -8.44 13.90 9.21
C PRO A 17 -7.61 12.70 9.65
N ASN A 18 -6.87 12.85 10.74
CA ASN A 18 -6.13 11.75 11.38
C ASN A 18 -5.06 11.11 10.49
N GLU A 19 -4.41 11.91 9.66
CA GLU A 19 -3.30 11.40 8.84
C GLU A 19 -2.14 10.91 9.71
N ILE A 20 -1.49 9.85 9.25
CA ILE A 20 -0.27 9.31 9.83
C ILE A 20 0.87 9.66 8.88
N HIS A 21 1.91 10.33 9.39
CA HIS A 21 3.06 10.72 8.56
C HIS A 21 4.09 9.60 8.52
N LEU A 22 4.31 9.03 7.33
CA LEU A 22 5.38 8.06 7.08
C LEU A 22 6.57 8.83 6.53
N ALA A 23 7.31 9.50 7.42
CA ALA A 23 8.38 10.41 7.06
C ALA A 23 9.47 9.78 6.16
N PRO A 24 9.96 8.55 6.44
CA PRO A 24 10.96 7.91 5.57
C PRO A 24 10.47 7.70 4.13
N SER A 25 9.17 7.50 3.94
CA SER A 25 8.56 7.28 2.62
C SER A 25 7.99 8.56 2.02
N LYS A 26 8.03 9.66 2.74
CA LYS A 26 7.53 10.98 2.30
C LYS A 26 6.08 10.94 1.84
N LEU A 27 5.21 10.39 2.69
CA LEU A 27 3.78 10.43 2.45
C LEU A 27 2.98 10.40 3.74
N PHE A 28 1.73 10.85 3.65
CA PHE A 28 0.74 10.73 4.71
C PHE A 28 -0.28 9.68 4.30
N ILE A 29 -0.70 8.85 5.24
CA ILE A 29 -1.76 7.86 5.02
C ILE A 29 -2.83 7.98 6.08
N THR A 30 -4.01 7.43 5.79
CA THR A 30 -5.06 7.25 6.80
C THR A 30 -5.22 5.76 7.09
N ASP A 31 -5.86 5.46 8.22
CA ASP A 31 -6.08 4.07 8.64
C ASP A 31 -7.36 3.53 8.02
N ALA A 32 -7.22 2.67 7.02
CA ALA A 32 -8.35 2.07 6.31
C ALA A 32 -9.22 1.22 7.23
N THR A 33 -8.67 0.66 8.31
CA THR A 33 -9.45 -0.17 9.25
C THR A 33 -10.47 0.65 10.02
N GLN A 34 -10.30 1.97 10.10
CA GLN A 34 -11.21 2.89 10.74
C GLN A 34 -12.18 3.54 9.75
N HIS A 35 -12.08 3.18 8.48
CA HIS A 35 -12.91 3.77 7.42
C HIS A 35 -14.07 2.82 7.08
N GLU A 36 -15.27 3.39 6.92
CA GLU A 36 -16.49 2.66 6.58
C GLU A 36 -16.35 1.78 5.34
N HIS A 37 -15.64 2.30 4.32
CA HIS A 37 -15.47 1.62 3.03
C HIS A 37 -14.09 1.01 2.86
N ARG A 38 -13.28 0.95 3.91
CA ARG A 38 -11.92 0.44 3.87
C ARG A 38 -11.04 1.24 2.89
N ILE A 39 -11.22 2.56 2.84
CA ILE A 39 -10.39 3.45 2.02
C ILE A 39 -9.22 3.95 2.84
N GLU A 40 -8.01 3.80 2.29
CA GLU A 40 -6.79 4.44 2.76
C GLU A 40 -6.50 5.61 1.82
N TRP A 41 -6.49 6.82 2.36
CA TRP A 41 -6.08 8.00 1.58
C TRP A 41 -4.58 8.15 1.65
N LEU A 42 -3.93 8.36 0.49
CA LEU A 42 -2.50 8.58 0.41
C LEU A 42 -2.22 9.96 -0.16
N ARG A 43 -1.54 10.78 0.63
CA ARG A 43 -1.15 12.13 0.22
C ARG A 43 0.37 12.17 0.15
N PHE A 44 0.90 12.18 -1.06
CA PHE A 44 2.34 12.08 -1.33
C PHE A 44 2.99 13.45 -1.21
N GLU A 45 4.14 13.51 -0.54
CA GLU A 45 4.94 14.72 -0.43
C GLU A 45 5.85 14.86 -1.66
N PRO A 46 6.27 16.09 -1.99
CA PRO A 46 7.26 16.28 -3.06
C PRO A 46 8.53 15.48 -2.78
N GLY A 47 9.04 14.82 -3.82
CA GLY A 47 10.24 13.99 -3.70
C GLY A 47 10.00 12.61 -3.12
N CYS A 48 8.74 12.18 -2.97
CA CYS A 48 8.42 10.82 -2.53
C CYS A 48 9.06 9.80 -3.48
N PRO A 49 9.81 8.80 -2.95
CA PRO A 49 10.51 7.82 -3.80
C PRO A 49 9.61 6.72 -4.35
N MET A 50 8.33 6.70 -4.01
CA MET A 50 7.41 5.67 -4.50
C MET A 50 7.22 5.79 -6.00
N PRO A 51 6.96 4.65 -6.71
CA PRO A 51 6.71 4.69 -8.15
C PRO A 51 5.57 5.64 -8.52
N GLU A 52 5.71 6.27 -9.69
CA GLU A 52 4.70 7.19 -10.20
C GLU A 52 3.32 6.54 -10.30
N LEU A 53 3.26 5.28 -10.72
CA LEU A 53 2.00 4.54 -10.81
C LEU A 53 1.25 4.56 -9.48
N LEU A 54 1.95 4.36 -8.37
CA LEU A 54 1.38 4.36 -7.03
C LEU A 54 0.86 5.75 -6.62
N GLN A 55 1.52 6.79 -7.10
CA GLN A 55 1.16 8.15 -6.76
C GLN A 55 -0.04 8.66 -7.56
N LYS A 56 -0.38 8.01 -8.67
CA LYS A 56 -1.42 8.49 -9.59
C LYS A 56 -2.63 7.58 -9.69
N VAL A 57 -2.47 6.29 -9.45
CA VAL A 57 -3.53 5.29 -9.65
C VAL A 57 -3.90 4.65 -8.32
N ALA A 58 -5.19 4.53 -8.05
CA ALA A 58 -5.68 3.83 -6.87
C ALA A 58 -5.21 2.37 -6.90
N HIS A 59 -4.93 1.81 -5.73
CA HIS A 59 -4.50 0.42 -5.63
C HIS A 59 -5.45 -0.39 -4.75
N VAL A 60 -5.57 -1.67 -5.07
CA VAL A 60 -6.25 -2.63 -4.20
C VAL A 60 -5.19 -3.34 -3.35
N ALA A 61 -5.53 -3.62 -2.09
CA ALA A 61 -4.61 -4.23 -1.16
C ALA A 61 -5.21 -5.49 -0.53
N TYR A 62 -4.39 -6.53 -0.45
CA TYR A 62 -4.76 -7.82 0.13
C TYR A 62 -3.79 -8.21 1.23
N THR A 63 -4.32 -8.83 2.30
CA THR A 63 -3.46 -9.57 3.21
C THR A 63 -3.17 -10.93 2.62
N VAL A 64 -1.95 -11.39 2.79
CA VAL A 64 -1.49 -12.71 2.31
C VAL A 64 -0.75 -13.42 3.42
N ASP A 65 -0.75 -14.75 3.38
CA ASP A 65 0.00 -15.56 4.34
C ASP A 65 1.47 -15.72 3.93
N SER A 66 1.79 -15.50 2.66
CA SER A 66 3.17 -15.55 2.16
C SER A 66 3.39 -14.48 1.10
N LEU A 67 4.19 -13.48 1.44
CA LEU A 67 4.56 -12.41 0.52
C LEU A 67 5.38 -12.96 -0.65
N ASP A 68 6.29 -13.89 -0.36
CA ASP A 68 7.12 -14.50 -1.40
C ASP A 68 6.27 -15.22 -2.44
N GLU A 69 5.27 -15.98 -2.01
CA GLU A 69 4.35 -16.64 -2.95
C GLU A 69 3.51 -15.65 -3.74
N ALA A 70 3.05 -14.58 -3.07
CA ALA A 70 2.24 -13.56 -3.73
C ALA A 70 3.00 -12.84 -4.84
N LEU A 71 4.31 -12.69 -4.69
CA LEU A 71 5.15 -11.97 -5.65
C LEU A 71 5.72 -12.84 -6.75
N ALA A 72 5.72 -14.16 -6.59
CA ALA A 72 6.35 -15.09 -7.54
C ALA A 72 5.76 -14.93 -8.95
N GLY A 73 6.62 -14.70 -9.94
CA GLY A 73 6.21 -14.55 -11.34
C GLY A 73 5.49 -13.24 -11.65
N ARG A 74 5.45 -12.28 -10.71
CA ARG A 74 4.75 -11.00 -10.88
C ARG A 74 5.74 -9.86 -11.15
N GLN A 75 5.23 -8.79 -11.75
CA GLN A 75 6.03 -7.58 -11.97
C GLN A 75 6.03 -6.73 -10.71
N VAL A 76 7.08 -6.87 -9.91
CA VAL A 76 7.21 -6.15 -8.63
C VAL A 76 7.69 -4.74 -8.90
N ILE A 77 6.96 -3.73 -8.41
CA ILE A 77 7.33 -2.33 -8.55
C ILE A 77 7.78 -1.70 -7.23
N VAL A 78 7.42 -2.29 -6.09
CA VAL A 78 7.99 -1.93 -4.80
C VAL A 78 8.38 -3.22 -4.11
N GLN A 79 9.67 -3.40 -3.86
CA GLN A 79 10.20 -4.57 -3.17
C GLN A 79 9.73 -4.61 -1.72
N PRO A 80 9.66 -5.79 -1.11
CA PRO A 80 9.20 -5.90 0.27
C PRO A 80 9.93 -4.97 1.23
N PHE A 81 9.17 -4.24 2.03
CA PHE A 81 9.71 -3.40 3.09
C PHE A 81 8.73 -3.38 4.27
N ALA A 82 9.20 -2.93 5.43
CA ALA A 82 8.39 -2.87 6.64
C ALA A 82 8.05 -1.40 6.95
N PRO A 83 6.82 -0.94 6.64
CA PRO A 83 6.41 0.43 6.99
C PRO A 83 6.24 0.60 8.50
N MET A 84 6.04 -0.49 9.22
CA MET A 84 5.93 -0.53 10.68
C MET A 84 6.29 -1.92 11.17
N ASP A 85 6.55 -2.04 12.47
CA ASP A 85 6.89 -3.33 13.06
C ASP A 85 5.75 -4.34 12.85
N GLY A 86 6.16 -5.55 12.47
CA GLY A 86 5.21 -6.65 12.32
C GLY A 86 4.46 -6.67 11.00
N LEU A 87 4.79 -5.77 10.07
CA LEU A 87 4.13 -5.71 8.77
C LEU A 87 5.17 -5.58 7.66
N ARG A 88 5.08 -6.45 6.66
CA ARG A 88 5.85 -6.31 5.41
C ARG A 88 4.88 -6.10 4.26
N VAL A 89 5.20 -5.19 3.37
CA VAL A 89 4.37 -4.90 2.20
C VAL A 89 5.21 -4.89 0.92
N ALA A 90 4.56 -5.15 -0.19
CA ALA A 90 5.15 -5.01 -1.52
C ALA A 90 4.04 -4.67 -2.50
N PHE A 91 4.42 -4.13 -3.65
CA PHE A 91 3.47 -3.76 -4.70
C PHE A 91 3.87 -4.39 -6.02
N ILE A 92 2.87 -4.80 -6.79
CA ILE A 92 3.05 -5.28 -8.16
C ILE A 92 2.28 -4.37 -9.12
N ASP A 93 2.65 -4.45 -10.39
CA ASP A 93 1.90 -3.83 -11.49
C ASP A 93 1.14 -4.94 -12.21
N ASP A 94 -0.17 -4.89 -12.14
CA ASP A 94 -1.06 -5.82 -12.83
C ASP A 94 -1.76 -5.09 -13.98
N GLY A 95 -1.10 -5.08 -15.14
CA GLY A 95 -1.68 -4.46 -16.34
C GLY A 95 -1.94 -2.96 -16.22
N GLY A 96 -1.15 -2.25 -15.42
CA GLY A 96 -1.33 -0.82 -15.16
C GLY A 96 -2.09 -0.52 -13.88
N ALA A 97 -2.53 -1.54 -13.14
CA ALA A 97 -3.16 -1.38 -11.84
C ALA A 97 -2.18 -1.78 -10.75
N PRO A 98 -1.83 -0.88 -9.82
CA PRO A 98 -0.99 -1.26 -8.70
C PRO A 98 -1.77 -2.13 -7.71
N VAL A 99 -1.16 -3.20 -7.23
CA VAL A 99 -1.74 -4.10 -6.23
C VAL A 99 -0.76 -4.25 -5.09
N GLU A 100 -1.25 -4.04 -3.87
CA GLU A 100 -0.45 -4.17 -2.65
C GLU A 100 -0.71 -5.51 -1.99
N PHE A 101 0.36 -6.15 -1.49
CA PHE A 101 0.25 -7.31 -0.62
C PHE A 101 0.82 -6.98 0.74
N LEU A 102 0.07 -7.35 1.79
CA LEU A 102 0.45 -7.14 3.18
C LEU A 102 0.62 -8.50 3.86
N GLU A 103 1.77 -8.69 4.49
CA GLU A 103 2.04 -9.89 5.29
C GLU A 103 2.26 -9.45 6.72
N PHE A 104 1.33 -9.80 7.60
CA PHE A 104 1.46 -9.50 9.02
C PHE A 104 2.23 -10.60 9.72
N LYS A 105 3.14 -10.21 10.58
CA LYS A 105 3.90 -11.14 11.42
C LYS A 105 2.97 -11.82 12.40
N LYS A 106 3.09 -13.13 12.47
CA LYS A 106 2.30 -13.95 13.39
C LYS A 106 2.99 -14.09 14.74
#